data_87b01bfba87c3e1f8d69400ff3fac78a
#
_entry.id   87b01bfba87c3e1f8d69400ff3fac78a
#
_cell.length_a   1.000
_cell.length_b   1.000
_cell.length_c   1.000
_cell.angle_alpha   90.00
_cell.angle_beta   90.00
_cell.angle_gamma   90.00
#
_symmetry.space_group_name_H-M   'P 1'
#
loop_
_entity.id
_entity.type
_entity.pdbx_description
1 polymer ?
#
loop_
_entity_poly.entity_id
_entity_poly.type
_entity_poly.pdbx_seq_one_letter_code
_entity_poly.pdbx_strand_id
1 'polypeptide(L)'
;MIAEFLPGIVVPLRPFYGSMGVAPAPELGRVSSNPPGRHAGNVDNKELVAGSTLYIPVFAPGALFEIGDGHAAQGDGEVDQTAIETSLRGRLQLTVRKDMKLTWPRAETATDYISMASDPDLARATTMAVQEMVEFLAATRSRRSARWRSCGTRRGFALTS
;
A
#
# COMPACT_ATOMS: atom_id res chain seq x y z
N MET A 1 20.21 -6.69 -5.46
CA MET A 1 20.51 -5.93 -6.69
C MET A 1 20.92 -4.53 -6.29
N ILE A 2 21.79 -3.87 -7.07
CA ILE A 2 22.21 -2.48 -6.86
C ILE A 2 22.20 -1.76 -8.21
N ALA A 3 22.00 -0.45 -8.20
CA ALA A 3 22.26 0.45 -9.32
C ALA A 3 23.42 1.37 -8.94
N GLU A 4 24.31 1.66 -9.86
CA GLU A 4 25.33 2.69 -9.70
C GLU A 4 24.74 4.03 -10.17
N PHE A 5 24.66 4.99 -9.25
CA PHE A 5 24.15 6.33 -9.53
C PHE A 5 25.25 7.25 -10.05
N LEU A 6 26.41 7.21 -9.40
CA LEU A 6 27.65 7.89 -9.78
C LEU A 6 28.82 6.98 -9.43
N PRO A 7 30.05 7.19 -10.01
CA PRO A 7 31.21 6.40 -9.64
C PRO A 7 31.39 6.28 -8.13
N GLY A 8 31.27 5.05 -7.61
CA GLY A 8 31.40 4.73 -6.19
C GLY A 8 30.15 5.01 -5.34
N ILE A 9 29.05 5.50 -5.93
CA ILE A 9 27.76 5.68 -5.24
C ILE A 9 26.76 4.66 -5.77
N VAL A 10 26.36 3.73 -4.92
CA VAL A 10 25.42 2.66 -5.27
C VAL A 10 24.11 2.78 -4.49
N VAL A 11 23.00 2.48 -5.15
CA VAL A 11 21.66 2.44 -4.56
C VAL A 11 21.19 0.99 -4.50
N PRO A 12 20.80 0.49 -3.31
CA PRO A 12 20.15 -0.82 -3.19
C PRO A 12 18.79 -0.82 -3.87
N LEU A 13 18.53 -1.83 -4.71
CA LEU A 13 17.25 -1.97 -5.40
C LEU A 13 16.28 -2.81 -4.61
N ARG A 14 15.04 -2.32 -4.47
CA ARG A 14 13.86 -2.99 -3.90
C ARG A 14 12.67 -2.76 -4.81
N PRO A 15 12.56 -3.50 -5.94
CA PRO A 15 11.54 -3.23 -6.94
C PRO A 15 10.12 -3.43 -6.41
N PHE A 16 9.22 -2.53 -6.79
CA PHE A 16 7.79 -2.59 -6.52
C PHE A 16 7.00 -1.84 -7.60
N TYR A 17 5.67 -1.98 -7.59
CA TYR A 17 4.79 -1.21 -8.45
C TYR A 17 4.25 0.00 -7.67
N GLY A 18 4.48 1.21 -8.14
CA GLY A 18 4.00 2.46 -7.56
C GLY A 18 2.49 2.58 -7.67
N SER A 19 1.92 2.17 -8.81
CA SER A 19 0.49 2.21 -9.04
C SER A 19 -0.13 0.80 -9.04
N MET A 20 -1.06 0.58 -8.11
CA MET A 20 -1.89 -0.61 -8.02
C MET A 20 -3.28 -0.21 -7.51
N GLY A 21 -4.31 -0.39 -8.33
CA GLY A 21 -5.63 0.09 -7.95
C GLY A 21 -6.79 -0.66 -8.57
N VAL A 22 -7.99 -0.28 -8.17
CA VAL A 22 -9.24 -0.71 -8.76
C VAL A 22 -10.02 0.51 -9.24
N ALA A 23 -11.10 0.30 -10.00
CA ALA A 23 -11.95 1.42 -10.39
C ALA A 23 -12.44 2.20 -9.16
N PRO A 24 -12.36 3.54 -9.17
CA PRO A 24 -12.95 4.38 -8.14
C PRO A 24 -14.47 4.17 -8.07
N ALA A 25 -15.08 4.67 -6.98
CA ALA A 25 -16.52 4.59 -6.81
C ALA A 25 -17.23 5.30 -7.99
N PRO A 26 -18.25 4.66 -8.62
CA PRO A 26 -18.87 5.17 -9.85
C PRO A 26 -19.40 6.61 -9.76
N GLU A 27 -19.84 7.02 -8.56
CA GLU A 27 -20.35 8.37 -8.31
C GLU A 27 -19.27 9.47 -8.43
N LEU A 28 -17.99 9.10 -8.38
CA LEU A 28 -16.88 10.03 -8.57
C LEU A 28 -16.62 10.33 -10.06
N GLY A 29 -17.19 9.54 -10.97
CA GLY A 29 -16.97 9.68 -12.40
C GLY A 29 -15.49 9.45 -12.78
N ARG A 30 -14.95 10.35 -13.62
CA ARG A 30 -13.52 10.32 -13.97
C ARG A 30 -12.71 11.05 -12.92
N VAL A 31 -11.74 10.37 -12.36
CA VAL A 31 -10.77 10.93 -11.42
C VAL A 31 -9.37 10.98 -12.06
N SER A 32 -8.52 11.85 -11.53
CA SER A 32 -7.09 11.84 -11.89
C SER A 32 -6.46 10.55 -11.36
N SER A 33 -5.54 9.96 -12.11
CA SER A 33 -4.72 8.83 -11.67
C SER A 33 -3.56 9.27 -10.77
N ASN A 34 -3.25 10.56 -10.74
CA ASN A 34 -2.10 11.07 -10.00
C ASN A 34 -2.25 10.95 -8.48
N PRO A 35 -3.30 11.47 -7.80
CA PRO A 35 -3.45 11.27 -6.38
C PRO A 35 -4.01 9.87 -6.08
N PRO A 36 -3.48 9.16 -5.07
CA PRO A 36 -4.09 7.93 -4.59
C PRO A 36 -5.42 8.22 -3.89
N GLY A 37 -6.21 7.15 -3.69
CA GLY A 37 -7.50 7.27 -3.02
C GLY A 37 -7.93 6.00 -2.32
N ARG A 38 -9.22 5.93 -1.97
CA ARG A 38 -9.79 4.72 -1.38
C ARG A 38 -9.71 3.50 -2.32
N HIS A 39 -9.60 3.73 -3.59
CA HIS A 39 -9.40 2.73 -4.65
C HIS A 39 -7.93 2.31 -4.81
N ALA A 40 -7.03 2.77 -3.95
CA ALA A 40 -5.58 2.74 -4.07
C ALA A 40 -5.09 3.56 -5.28
N GLY A 41 -4.57 2.97 -6.33
CA GLY A 41 -4.01 3.67 -7.49
C GLY A 41 -2.55 4.02 -7.27
N ASN A 42 -2.18 5.26 -7.47
CA ASN A 42 -0.82 5.77 -7.34
C ASN A 42 -0.40 5.94 -5.87
N VAL A 43 -0.16 4.81 -5.19
CA VAL A 43 0.14 4.81 -3.75
C VAL A 43 1.62 4.99 -3.42
N ASP A 44 2.50 4.75 -4.37
CA ASP A 44 3.96 4.91 -4.28
C ASP A 44 4.56 4.42 -2.97
N ASN A 45 4.03 3.28 -2.51
CA ASN A 45 4.43 2.70 -1.25
C ASN A 45 5.55 1.68 -1.45
N LYS A 46 6.78 2.08 -1.17
CA LYS A 46 8.00 1.27 -1.32
C LYS A 46 8.02 -0.03 -0.51
N GLU A 47 7.10 -0.22 0.44
CA GLU A 47 6.99 -1.47 1.20
C GLU A 47 6.17 -2.55 0.47
N LEU A 48 5.51 -2.20 -0.64
CA LEU A 48 4.73 -3.14 -1.47
C LEU A 48 5.61 -3.97 -2.42
N VAL A 49 6.70 -4.49 -1.92
CA VAL A 49 7.63 -5.35 -2.66
C VAL A 49 7.07 -6.77 -2.86
N ALA A 50 7.78 -7.60 -3.61
CA ALA A 50 7.41 -9.01 -3.81
C ALA A 50 7.21 -9.73 -2.47
N GLY A 51 6.08 -10.44 -2.35
CA GLY A 51 5.67 -11.14 -1.12
C GLY A 51 4.77 -10.31 -0.20
N SER A 52 4.53 -9.04 -0.50
CA SER A 52 3.51 -8.24 0.19
C SER A 52 2.09 -8.58 -0.30
N THR A 53 1.09 -8.23 0.50
CA THR A 53 -0.32 -8.30 0.13
C THR A 53 -0.95 -6.92 0.28
N LEU A 54 -1.55 -6.42 -0.79
CA LEU A 54 -2.33 -5.19 -0.78
C LEU A 54 -3.82 -5.54 -0.75
N TYR A 55 -4.56 -4.99 0.20
CA TYR A 55 -6.01 -5.10 0.32
C TYR A 55 -6.64 -3.80 -0.12
N ILE A 56 -7.53 -3.85 -1.11
CA ILE A 56 -8.18 -2.67 -1.70
C ILE A 56 -9.69 -2.81 -1.57
N PRO A 57 -10.42 -1.77 -1.09
CA PRO A 57 -11.88 -1.72 -1.16
C PRO A 57 -12.33 -1.75 -2.62
N VAL A 58 -13.30 -2.59 -2.97
CA VAL A 58 -13.87 -2.68 -4.33
C VAL A 58 -15.18 -1.91 -4.38
N PHE A 59 -15.31 -0.96 -5.31
CA PHE A 59 -16.46 -0.08 -5.45
C PHE A 59 -17.32 -0.38 -6.67
N ALA A 60 -16.74 -1.03 -7.69
CA ALA A 60 -17.42 -1.34 -8.93
C ALA A 60 -17.42 -2.84 -9.24
N PRO A 61 -18.45 -3.38 -9.90
CA PRO A 61 -18.46 -4.76 -10.38
C PRO A 61 -17.23 -5.06 -11.24
N GLY A 62 -16.60 -6.20 -11.00
CA GLY A 62 -15.40 -6.62 -11.71
C GLY A 62 -14.10 -5.96 -11.22
N ALA A 63 -14.17 -5.05 -10.24
CA ALA A 63 -13.05 -4.30 -9.66
C ALA A 63 -12.25 -3.47 -10.67
N LEU A 64 -12.05 -3.93 -11.91
CA LEU A 64 -11.24 -3.31 -12.95
C LEU A 64 -9.84 -2.98 -12.45
N PHE A 65 -9.17 -3.99 -11.91
CA PHE A 65 -7.83 -3.87 -11.35
C PHE A 65 -6.83 -3.42 -12.42
N GLU A 66 -5.98 -2.48 -12.05
CA GLU A 66 -4.86 -2.01 -12.85
C GLU A 66 -3.56 -2.05 -12.04
N ILE A 67 -2.42 -2.11 -12.74
CA ILE A 67 -1.09 -2.09 -12.17
C ILE A 67 -0.10 -1.49 -13.17
N GLY A 68 0.81 -0.70 -12.67
CA GLY A 68 1.84 -0.03 -13.47
C GLY A 68 2.87 0.65 -12.61
N ASP A 69 3.60 1.58 -13.22
CA ASP A 69 4.51 2.44 -12.52
C ASP A 69 5.61 1.67 -11.78
N GLY A 70 6.54 1.13 -12.55
CA GLY A 70 7.57 0.25 -12.03
C GLY A 70 8.73 1.00 -11.41
N HIS A 71 8.90 0.93 -10.11
CA HIS A 71 9.99 1.52 -9.35
C HIS A 71 11.05 0.48 -8.99
N ALA A 72 12.31 0.71 -9.34
CA ALA A 72 13.41 -0.14 -8.92
C ALA A 72 13.88 0.19 -7.51
N ALA A 73 13.78 1.44 -7.10
CA ALA A 73 14.00 1.92 -5.73
C ALA A 73 13.36 3.31 -5.58
N GLN A 74 12.98 3.63 -4.35
CA GLN A 74 12.35 4.92 -3.99
C GLN A 74 12.77 5.33 -2.59
N GLY A 75 12.97 6.62 -2.39
CA GLY A 75 13.13 7.22 -1.06
C GLY A 75 11.79 7.40 -0.34
N ASP A 76 11.82 7.78 0.94
CA ASP A 76 10.62 8.08 1.71
C ASP A 76 9.91 9.31 1.15
N GLY A 77 8.58 9.16 0.91
CA GLY A 77 7.72 10.25 0.45
C GLY A 77 7.88 10.63 -1.01
N GLU A 78 8.79 9.97 -1.76
CA GLU A 78 9.04 10.28 -3.19
C GLU A 78 9.10 11.80 -3.45
N VAL A 79 9.92 12.50 -2.68
CA VAL A 79 9.86 13.95 -2.44
C VAL A 79 9.90 14.81 -3.71
N ASP A 80 10.60 14.36 -4.74
CA ASP A 80 10.74 15.04 -6.04
C ASP A 80 9.87 14.41 -7.15
N GLN A 81 8.89 13.59 -6.76
CA GLN A 81 7.95 12.93 -7.67
C GLN A 81 8.63 11.99 -8.67
N THR A 82 9.71 11.35 -8.26
CA THR A 82 10.39 10.33 -9.06
C THR A 82 11.05 9.29 -8.18
N ALA A 83 11.02 8.06 -8.65
CA ALA A 83 11.80 6.95 -8.15
C ALA A 83 12.98 6.67 -9.09
N ILE A 84 13.61 5.51 -8.95
CA ILE A 84 14.39 4.92 -10.06
C ILE A 84 13.37 4.18 -10.93
N GLU A 85 12.87 4.88 -11.93
CA GLU A 85 11.84 4.41 -12.83
C GLU A 85 12.34 3.26 -13.71
N THR A 86 11.54 2.22 -13.85
CA THR A 86 11.93 1.06 -14.67
C THR A 86 10.73 0.25 -15.13
N SER A 87 10.91 -0.52 -16.18
CA SER A 87 9.93 -1.54 -16.56
C SER A 87 10.04 -2.73 -15.62
N LEU A 88 8.91 -3.23 -15.13
CA LEU A 88 8.85 -4.40 -14.27
C LEU A 88 8.04 -5.53 -14.90
N ARG A 89 8.44 -6.76 -14.56
CA ARG A 89 7.62 -7.95 -14.76
C ARG A 89 7.32 -8.58 -13.41
N GLY A 90 6.03 -8.73 -13.09
CA GLY A 90 5.58 -9.31 -11.83
C GLY A 90 4.59 -10.46 -12.03
N ARG A 91 4.43 -11.26 -10.98
CA ARG A 91 3.35 -12.24 -10.87
C ARG A 91 2.44 -11.79 -9.75
N LEU A 92 1.16 -11.67 -10.05
CA LEU A 92 0.12 -11.25 -9.12
C LEU A 92 -0.84 -12.40 -8.86
N GLN A 93 -1.34 -12.47 -7.64
CA GLN A 93 -2.45 -13.33 -7.27
C GLN A 93 -3.60 -12.44 -6.79
N LEU A 94 -4.71 -12.46 -7.51
CA LEU A 94 -5.92 -11.72 -7.13
C LEU A 94 -6.86 -12.63 -6.37
N THR A 95 -7.36 -12.16 -5.23
CA THR A 95 -8.28 -12.92 -4.37
C THR A 95 -9.38 -11.99 -3.85
N VAL A 96 -10.63 -12.39 -4.04
CA VAL A 96 -11.77 -11.64 -3.49
C VAL A 96 -12.00 -12.04 -2.04
N ARG A 97 -11.98 -11.07 -1.12
CA ARG A 97 -12.21 -11.23 0.32
C ARG A 97 -13.57 -10.65 0.71
N LYS A 98 -14.62 -11.46 0.66
CA LYS A 98 -15.99 -11.05 1.03
C LYS A 98 -16.20 -10.92 2.54
N ASP A 99 -15.28 -11.43 3.34
CA ASP A 99 -15.27 -11.38 4.80
C ASP A 99 -14.62 -10.12 5.37
N MET A 100 -14.07 -9.26 4.51
CA MET A 100 -13.44 -8.00 4.90
C MET A 100 -14.27 -6.81 4.45
N LYS A 101 -14.36 -5.81 5.33
CA LYS A 101 -14.90 -4.48 5.02
C LYS A 101 -13.79 -3.47 5.29
N LEU A 102 -13.33 -2.82 4.25
CA LEU A 102 -12.28 -1.82 4.30
C LEU A 102 -12.85 -0.46 3.91
N THR A 103 -12.41 0.58 4.60
CA THR A 103 -12.67 1.97 4.24
C THR A 103 -11.55 2.51 3.36
N TRP A 104 -10.31 2.19 3.72
CA TRP A 104 -9.09 2.56 3.04
C TRP A 104 -8.25 1.33 2.68
N PRO A 105 -7.32 1.44 1.73
CA PRO A 105 -6.37 0.38 1.45
C PRO A 105 -5.54 0.02 2.69
N ARG A 106 -5.13 -1.23 2.75
CA ARG A 106 -4.25 -1.75 3.79
C ARG A 106 -3.28 -2.72 3.17
N ALA A 107 -2.08 -2.83 3.71
CA ALA A 107 -1.14 -3.82 3.27
C ALA A 107 -0.58 -4.66 4.42
N GLU A 108 0.00 -5.78 4.05
CA GLU A 108 0.69 -6.70 4.92
C GLU A 108 1.98 -7.16 4.24
N THR A 109 3.08 -7.07 4.97
CA THR A 109 4.37 -7.62 4.59
C THR A 109 4.73 -8.79 5.51
N ALA A 110 5.90 -9.35 5.36
CA ALA A 110 6.38 -10.40 6.26
C ALA A 110 6.53 -9.90 7.72
N THR A 111 6.73 -8.60 7.92
CA THR A 111 7.05 -8.00 9.22
C THR A 111 6.03 -6.97 9.69
N ASP A 112 5.26 -6.35 8.78
CA ASP A 112 4.48 -5.17 9.08
C ASP A 112 3.03 -5.27 8.61
N TYR A 113 2.13 -4.60 9.33
CA TYR A 113 0.84 -4.17 8.83
C TYR A 113 0.89 -2.68 8.51
N ILE A 114 0.36 -2.30 7.36
CA ILE A 114 0.40 -0.94 6.83
C ILE A 114 -1.04 -0.47 6.62
N SER A 115 -1.43 0.62 7.26
CA SER A 115 -2.65 1.37 6.96
C SER A 115 -2.34 2.55 6.07
N MET A 116 -3.23 2.85 5.16
CA MET A 116 -3.09 3.94 4.21
C MET A 116 -4.33 4.83 4.23
N ALA A 117 -4.14 6.11 4.05
CA ALA A 117 -5.21 7.07 3.80
C ALA A 117 -4.65 8.23 2.96
N SER A 118 -5.53 8.95 2.28
CA SER A 118 -5.17 10.07 1.42
C SER A 118 -6.13 11.23 1.65
N ASP A 119 -5.58 12.43 1.79
CA ASP A 119 -6.31 13.68 1.90
C ASP A 119 -5.38 14.82 1.41
N PRO A 120 -5.89 15.88 0.78
CA PRO A 120 -5.08 17.05 0.45
C PRO A 120 -4.38 17.69 1.65
N ASP A 121 -4.92 17.50 2.85
CA ASP A 121 -4.30 17.91 4.11
C ASP A 121 -3.57 16.69 4.73
N LEU A 122 -2.23 16.77 4.79
CA LEU A 122 -1.39 15.72 5.32
C LEU A 122 -1.70 15.37 6.79
N ALA A 123 -2.06 16.35 7.61
CA ALA A 123 -2.41 16.09 9.02
C ALA A 123 -3.69 15.26 9.12
N ARG A 124 -4.67 15.53 8.24
CA ARG A 124 -5.90 14.72 8.14
C ARG A 124 -5.60 13.32 7.62
N ALA A 125 -4.82 13.20 6.55
CA ALA A 125 -4.42 11.89 6.01
C ALA A 125 -3.74 11.05 7.08
N THR A 126 -2.80 11.62 7.83
CA THR A 126 -2.10 10.95 8.94
C THR A 126 -3.07 10.51 10.02
N THR A 127 -3.99 11.39 10.43
CA THR A 127 -5.00 11.06 11.45
C THR A 127 -5.87 9.89 11.00
N MET A 128 -6.34 9.90 9.76
CA MET A 128 -7.15 8.83 9.19
C MET A 128 -6.38 7.49 9.13
N ALA A 129 -5.12 7.52 8.69
CA ALA A 129 -4.29 6.31 8.62
C ALA A 129 -4.05 5.71 10.02
N VAL A 130 -3.83 6.56 11.04
CA VAL A 130 -3.70 6.11 12.44
C VAL A 130 -5.02 5.51 12.94
N GLN A 131 -6.16 6.13 12.67
CA GLN A 131 -7.47 5.61 13.05
C GLN A 131 -7.73 4.23 12.43
N GLU A 132 -7.48 4.05 11.14
CA GLU A 132 -7.59 2.76 10.46
C GLU A 132 -6.70 1.68 11.10
N MET A 133 -5.50 2.03 11.54
CA MET A 133 -4.61 1.09 12.23
C MET A 133 -5.15 0.72 13.62
N VAL A 134 -5.62 1.70 14.39
CA VAL A 134 -6.22 1.48 15.72
C VAL A 134 -7.43 0.55 15.62
N GLU A 135 -8.33 0.80 14.67
CA GLU A 135 -9.51 -0.03 14.43
C GLU A 135 -9.12 -1.46 14.03
N PHE A 136 -8.13 -1.59 13.14
CA PHE A 136 -7.62 -2.89 12.75
C PHE A 136 -7.05 -3.68 13.94
N LEU A 137 -6.23 -3.04 14.77
CA LEU A 137 -5.63 -3.69 15.94
C LEU A 137 -6.69 -4.06 16.97
N ALA A 138 -7.68 -3.20 17.21
CA ALA A 138 -8.81 -3.48 18.10
C ALA A 138 -9.62 -4.68 17.62
N ALA A 139 -9.97 -4.73 16.34
CA ALA A 139 -10.68 -5.85 15.73
C ALA A 139 -9.87 -7.16 15.77
N THR A 140 -8.56 -7.07 15.56
CA THR A 140 -7.66 -8.24 15.61
C THR A 140 -7.53 -8.76 17.05
N ARG A 141 -7.46 -7.89 18.04
CA ARG A 141 -7.44 -8.26 19.47
C ARG A 141 -8.73 -8.96 19.89
N SER A 142 -9.88 -8.43 19.49
CA SER A 142 -11.17 -9.03 19.75
C SER A 142 -11.31 -10.45 19.19
N ARG A 143 -10.77 -10.69 17.99
CA ARG A 143 -10.74 -12.03 17.37
C ARG A 143 -9.71 -12.97 18.01
N ARG A 144 -8.63 -12.44 18.62
CA ARG A 144 -7.57 -13.21 19.28
C ARG A 144 -7.86 -13.57 20.73
N SER A 145 -8.77 -12.91 21.42
CA SER A 145 -9.21 -13.31 22.76
C SER A 145 -9.80 -14.74 22.78
N ALA A 146 -10.15 -15.26 21.60
CA ALA A 146 -10.50 -16.66 21.41
C ALA A 146 -9.30 -17.60 21.13
N ARG A 147 -8.04 -17.09 20.97
CA ARG A 147 -6.90 -17.92 20.54
C ARG A 147 -5.52 -17.41 20.97
N TRP A 148 -5.33 -16.98 22.24
CA TRP A 148 -3.99 -16.67 22.74
C TRP A 148 -3.28 -17.87 23.31
N ARG A 149 -2.32 -18.41 22.56
CA ARG A 149 -1.08 -19.02 23.08
C ARG A 149 0.07 -18.61 22.18
N SER A 150 0.96 -17.80 22.76
CA SER A 150 2.37 -17.56 22.44
C SER A 150 2.82 -17.53 20.97
N CYS A 151 3.17 -16.34 20.48
CA CYS A 151 4.46 -16.11 19.79
C CYS A 151 4.74 -14.61 19.76
N GLY A 152 5.83 -14.20 20.41
CA GLY A 152 6.30 -12.82 20.40
C GLY A 152 6.98 -12.51 19.06
N THR A 153 6.44 -11.54 18.35
CA THR A 153 7.14 -10.86 17.26
C THR A 153 6.88 -9.38 17.37
N ARG A 154 7.94 -8.62 17.37
CA ARG A 154 7.87 -7.15 17.30
C ARG A 154 7.23 -6.77 15.98
N ARG A 155 6.18 -5.95 16.05
CA ARG A 155 5.52 -5.42 14.86
C ARG A 155 5.65 -3.89 14.91
N GLY A 156 6.29 -3.33 13.90
CA GLY A 156 6.42 -1.88 13.73
C GLY A 156 5.20 -1.29 13.03
N PHE A 157 5.02 0.01 13.18
CA PHE A 157 4.07 0.81 12.41
C PHE A 157 4.80 1.44 11.24
N ALA A 158 4.25 1.34 10.05
CA ALA A 158 4.64 2.15 8.92
C ALA A 158 3.46 3.05 8.54
N LEU A 159 3.69 4.34 8.47
CA LEU A 159 2.78 5.34 7.92
C LEU A 159 3.37 5.80 6.60
N THR A 160 2.59 5.76 5.54
CA THR A 160 2.97 6.33 4.25
C THR A 160 2.02 7.49 3.96
N SER A 161 2.59 8.62 3.62
CA SER A 161 1.88 9.84 3.22
C SER A 161 1.65 9.88 1.73
#